data_5a96d2af3a98be8ec81618b667b50db9
#
_entry.id   5a96d2af3a98be8ec81618b667b50db9
#
_cell.length_a   1.000
_cell.length_b   1.000
_cell.length_c   1.000
_cell.angle_alpha   90.00
_cell.angle_beta   90.00
_cell.angle_gamma   90.00
#
_symmetry.space_group_name_H-M   'P 1'
#
loop_
_entity.id
_entity.type
_entity.pdbx_description
1 polymer ?
#
loop_
_entity_poly.entity_id
_entity_poly.type
_entity_poly.pdbx_seq_one_letter_code
_entity_poly.pdbx_strand_id
1 'polypeptide(L)'
;MVRAIGCLLDALGIDRVHAAVGGSMGGMQALAFASQFPTRADRVLVLASAARQSAQNIAFHEVGRQAIMADANWNGGEYYDGAHPDAGLAVARMAAHITYLSEAGLTEKFGRRLQQRPDGSDGAKSFGFEADFEVESYLRYQGSGFTRRFDANSYLYITRAMDYFDLAEEHGGRLADAF
;
A
#
# COMPACT_ATOMS: atom_id res chain seq x y z
N MET A 1 -4.50 -12.60 10.75
CA MET A 1 -4.77 -11.26 11.32
C MET A 1 -6.20 -11.15 11.86
N VAL A 2 -7.24 -11.38 11.07
CA VAL A 2 -8.65 -11.24 11.51
C VAL A 2 -9.00 -12.15 12.70
N ARG A 3 -8.52 -13.39 12.75
CA ARG A 3 -8.69 -14.26 13.91
C ARG A 3 -8.06 -13.69 15.20
N ALA A 4 -6.92 -13.02 15.09
CA ALA A 4 -6.31 -12.33 16.23
C ALA A 4 -7.17 -11.17 16.73
N ILE A 5 -7.84 -10.45 15.81
CA ILE A 5 -8.83 -9.42 16.19
C ILE A 5 -10.00 -10.07 16.95
N GLY A 6 -10.51 -11.21 16.50
CA GLY A 6 -11.54 -11.96 17.22
C GLY A 6 -11.09 -12.33 18.64
N CYS A 7 -9.91 -12.93 18.80
CA CYS A 7 -9.35 -13.24 20.11
C CYS A 7 -9.16 -12.00 21.01
N LEU A 8 -8.76 -10.86 20.44
CA LEU A 8 -8.64 -9.62 21.19
C LEU A 8 -10.00 -9.13 21.72
N LEU A 9 -11.03 -9.17 20.87
CA LEU A 9 -12.40 -8.81 21.29
C LEU A 9 -12.90 -9.72 22.42
N ASP A 10 -12.62 -11.03 22.32
CA ASP A 10 -12.96 -12.00 23.37
C ASP A 10 -12.24 -11.66 24.68
N ALA A 11 -10.93 -11.37 24.62
CA ALA A 11 -10.15 -10.99 25.81
C ALA A 11 -10.62 -9.67 26.46
N LEU A 12 -11.22 -8.78 25.68
CA LEU A 12 -11.79 -7.52 26.14
C LEU A 12 -13.27 -7.66 26.59
N GLY A 13 -13.87 -8.83 26.48
CA GLY A 13 -15.29 -9.04 26.79
C GLY A 13 -16.24 -8.34 25.82
N ILE A 14 -15.82 -8.10 24.56
CA ILE A 14 -16.61 -7.44 23.54
C ILE A 14 -17.22 -8.51 22.62
N ASP A 15 -18.46 -8.84 22.83
CA ASP A 15 -19.17 -9.84 22.02
C ASP A 15 -19.48 -9.33 20.61
N ARG A 16 -19.77 -8.03 20.47
CA ARG A 16 -20.19 -7.43 19.21
C ARG A 16 -19.74 -5.98 19.10
N VAL A 17 -19.20 -5.61 17.94
CA VAL A 17 -18.85 -4.21 17.64
C VAL A 17 -19.98 -3.55 16.83
N HIS A 18 -20.21 -2.27 17.06
CA HIS A 18 -21.18 -1.50 16.30
C HIS A 18 -20.84 -1.40 14.81
N ALA A 19 -19.55 -1.27 14.49
CA ALA A 19 -19.08 -1.24 13.11
C ALA A 19 -17.63 -1.73 13.00
N ALA A 20 -17.33 -2.47 11.93
CA ALA A 20 -16.00 -2.73 11.44
C ALA A 20 -15.71 -1.82 10.24
N VAL A 21 -14.71 -0.94 10.37
CA VAL A 21 -14.39 0.07 9.35
C VAL A 21 -12.95 -0.11 8.92
N GLY A 22 -12.71 -0.21 7.62
CA GLY A 22 -11.36 -0.39 7.10
C GLY A 22 -11.13 0.27 5.74
N GLY A 23 -9.94 0.87 5.59
CA GLY A 23 -9.48 1.43 4.33
C GLY A 23 -8.37 0.57 3.71
N SER A 24 -8.34 0.43 2.38
CA SER A 24 -7.32 -0.34 1.65
C SER A 24 -7.20 -1.77 2.21
N MET A 25 -6.03 -2.21 2.67
CA MET A 25 -5.85 -3.50 3.35
C MET A 25 -6.77 -3.68 4.57
N GLY A 26 -7.04 -2.60 5.31
CA GLY A 26 -8.02 -2.62 6.41
C GLY A 26 -9.44 -2.95 5.94
N GLY A 27 -9.80 -2.57 4.71
CA GLY A 27 -11.06 -2.98 4.08
C GLY A 27 -11.10 -4.47 3.77
N MET A 28 -9.99 -5.07 3.31
CA MET A 28 -9.89 -6.53 3.17
C MET A 28 -10.06 -7.23 4.51
N GLN A 29 -9.46 -6.68 5.58
CA GLN A 29 -9.64 -7.20 6.94
C GLN A 29 -11.09 -7.07 7.43
N ALA A 30 -11.76 -5.96 7.14
CA ALA A 30 -13.15 -5.74 7.50
C ALA A 30 -14.08 -6.73 6.76
N LEU A 31 -13.84 -6.99 5.48
CA LEU A 31 -14.53 -8.02 4.70
C LEU A 31 -14.30 -9.43 5.28
N ALA A 32 -13.03 -9.79 5.53
CA ALA A 32 -12.69 -11.07 6.13
C ALA A 32 -13.27 -11.22 7.54
N PHE A 33 -13.36 -10.13 8.32
CA PHE A 33 -14.00 -10.14 9.63
C PHE A 33 -15.50 -10.43 9.52
N ALA A 34 -16.20 -9.77 8.60
CA ALA A 34 -17.62 -10.02 8.36
C ALA A 34 -17.90 -11.46 7.93
N SER A 35 -17.05 -12.00 7.04
CA SER A 35 -17.18 -13.38 6.56
C SER A 35 -16.92 -14.41 7.66
N GLN A 36 -15.83 -14.24 8.44
CA GLN A 36 -15.44 -15.21 9.47
C GLN A 36 -16.25 -15.08 10.77
N PHE A 37 -16.80 -13.91 11.05
CA PHE A 37 -17.53 -13.60 12.27
C PHE A 37 -18.85 -12.87 11.95
N PRO A 38 -19.82 -13.49 11.24
CA PRO A 38 -20.98 -12.82 10.67
C PRO A 38 -21.90 -12.16 11.71
N THR A 39 -21.82 -12.57 12.98
CA THR A 39 -22.64 -12.01 14.07
C THR A 39 -21.90 -11.00 14.94
N ARG A 40 -20.60 -10.77 14.69
CA ARG A 40 -19.72 -9.99 15.57
C ARG A 40 -19.66 -8.49 15.22
N ALA A 41 -20.27 -8.05 14.11
CA ALA A 41 -20.41 -6.63 13.76
C ALA A 41 -21.83 -6.33 13.26
N ASP A 42 -22.36 -5.17 13.64
CA ASP A 42 -23.65 -4.69 13.11
C ASP A 42 -23.52 -4.15 11.70
N ARG A 43 -22.39 -3.52 11.41
CA ARG A 43 -22.10 -2.85 10.14
C ARG A 43 -20.66 -3.08 9.72
N VAL A 44 -20.45 -3.10 8.41
CA VAL A 44 -19.11 -3.16 7.83
C VAL A 44 -18.97 -2.05 6.81
N LEU A 45 -17.94 -1.22 6.95
CA LEU A 45 -17.64 -0.12 6.05
C LEU A 45 -16.28 -0.35 5.40
N VAL A 46 -16.28 -0.51 4.09
CA VAL A 46 -15.10 -0.80 3.27
C VAL A 46 -14.79 0.40 2.40
N LEU A 47 -13.61 0.99 2.57
CA LEU A 47 -13.18 2.20 1.89
C LEU A 47 -11.99 1.93 1.00
N ALA A 48 -12.05 2.29 -0.29
CA ALA A 48 -10.94 2.16 -1.25
C ALA A 48 -10.25 0.78 -1.18
N SER A 49 -11.05 -0.30 -1.22
CA SER A 49 -10.60 -1.67 -1.09
C SER A 49 -11.38 -2.60 -2.01
N ALA A 50 -10.96 -3.86 -2.10
CA ALA A 50 -11.57 -4.86 -2.94
C ALA A 50 -11.59 -6.23 -2.25
N ALA A 51 -12.51 -7.12 -2.70
CA ALA A 51 -12.60 -8.49 -2.23
C ALA A 51 -11.47 -9.39 -2.76
N ARG A 52 -10.74 -8.93 -3.76
CA ARG A 52 -9.52 -9.54 -4.32
C ARG A 52 -8.72 -8.50 -5.08
N GLN A 53 -7.42 -8.73 -5.25
CA GLN A 53 -6.57 -7.88 -6.07
C GLN A 53 -6.77 -8.14 -7.57
N SER A 54 -6.72 -7.06 -8.36
CA SER A 54 -6.65 -7.18 -9.82
C SER A 54 -5.23 -7.57 -10.27
N ALA A 55 -5.11 -8.10 -11.48
CA ALA A 55 -3.80 -8.38 -12.09
C ALA A 55 -2.91 -7.12 -12.14
N GLN A 56 -3.49 -5.94 -12.38
CA GLN A 56 -2.75 -4.68 -12.37
C GLN A 56 -2.19 -4.35 -10.97
N ASN A 57 -2.98 -4.54 -9.91
CA ASN A 57 -2.50 -4.31 -8.54
C ASN A 57 -1.37 -5.27 -8.17
N ILE A 58 -1.52 -6.56 -8.52
CA ILE A 58 -0.47 -7.57 -8.32
C ILE A 58 0.81 -7.18 -9.06
N ALA A 59 0.69 -6.69 -10.31
CA ALA A 59 1.83 -6.25 -11.11
C ALA A 59 2.57 -5.06 -10.46
N PHE A 60 1.84 -4.05 -9.96
CA PHE A 60 2.46 -2.93 -9.24
C PHE A 60 3.12 -3.36 -7.93
N HIS A 61 2.50 -4.28 -7.18
CA HIS A 61 3.13 -4.87 -6.00
C HIS A 61 4.42 -5.60 -6.36
N GLU A 62 4.42 -6.36 -7.45
CA GLU A 62 5.62 -7.07 -7.90
C GLU A 62 6.76 -6.12 -8.29
N VAL A 63 6.47 -5.02 -8.99
CA VAL A 63 7.47 -3.97 -9.27
C VAL A 63 8.09 -3.45 -7.97
N GLY A 64 7.26 -3.17 -6.97
CA GLY A 64 7.74 -2.72 -5.66
C GLY A 64 8.60 -3.77 -4.94
N ARG A 65 8.18 -5.03 -4.95
CA ARG A 65 8.97 -6.13 -4.35
C ARG A 65 10.31 -6.32 -5.05
N GLN A 66 10.32 -6.29 -6.39
CA GLN A 66 11.56 -6.42 -7.16
C GLN A 66 12.51 -5.24 -6.89
N ALA A 67 12.00 -4.01 -6.75
CA ALA A 67 12.83 -2.86 -6.40
C ALA A 67 13.53 -3.05 -5.03
N ILE A 68 12.80 -3.57 -4.03
CA ILE A 68 13.37 -3.85 -2.71
C ILE A 68 14.41 -4.98 -2.79
N MET A 69 14.07 -6.09 -3.44
CA MET A 69 14.96 -7.27 -3.53
C MET A 69 16.20 -7.02 -4.38
N ALA A 70 16.15 -6.07 -5.31
CA ALA A 70 17.31 -5.64 -6.12
C ALA A 70 18.21 -4.64 -5.39
N ASP A 71 17.77 -4.04 -4.28
CA ASP A 71 18.61 -3.18 -3.45
C ASP A 71 19.70 -4.02 -2.77
N ALA A 72 20.96 -3.65 -2.96
CA ALA A 72 22.10 -4.40 -2.41
C ALA A 72 22.03 -4.53 -0.88
N ASN A 73 21.41 -3.56 -0.21
CA ASN A 73 21.29 -3.55 1.25
C ASN A 73 20.17 -4.49 1.75
N TRP A 74 19.30 -5.00 0.87
CA TRP A 74 18.27 -5.95 1.31
C TRP A 74 18.84 -7.26 1.83
N ASN A 75 19.96 -7.73 1.26
CA ASN A 75 20.73 -8.88 1.74
C ASN A 75 19.86 -10.11 2.06
N GLY A 76 18.91 -10.46 1.16
CA GLY A 76 18.01 -11.60 1.39
C GLY A 76 17.06 -11.43 2.57
N GLY A 77 16.87 -10.22 3.07
CA GLY A 77 16.04 -9.88 4.23
C GLY A 77 16.81 -9.70 5.54
N GLU A 78 18.12 -9.97 5.54
CA GLU A 78 19.00 -9.90 6.71
C GLU A 78 19.77 -8.55 6.75
N TYR A 79 19.06 -7.44 7.00
CA TYR A 79 19.63 -6.07 6.96
C TYR A 79 19.48 -5.31 8.28
N TYR A 80 18.87 -5.88 9.32
CA TYR A 80 18.52 -5.15 10.55
C TYR A 80 19.74 -4.65 11.34
N ASP A 81 20.88 -5.30 11.20
CA ASP A 81 22.14 -4.90 11.85
C ASP A 81 23.04 -4.02 10.95
N GLY A 82 22.54 -3.60 9.79
CA GLY A 82 23.32 -2.88 8.78
C GLY A 82 22.58 -1.74 8.10
N ALA A 83 22.97 -1.45 6.85
CA ALA A 83 22.28 -0.47 6.03
C ALA A 83 20.96 -1.05 5.53
N HIS A 84 19.90 -0.23 5.58
CA HIS A 84 18.56 -0.61 5.15
C HIS A 84 18.40 -0.47 3.62
N PRO A 85 17.53 -1.26 2.97
CA PRO A 85 17.24 -1.18 1.54
C PRO A 85 16.32 0.01 1.22
N ASP A 86 16.74 1.21 1.62
CA ASP A 86 15.94 2.43 1.53
C ASP A 86 15.69 2.86 0.10
N ALA A 87 16.66 2.63 -0.81
CA ALA A 87 16.51 2.98 -2.22
C ALA A 87 15.40 2.13 -2.87
N GLY A 88 15.43 0.82 -2.66
CA GLY A 88 14.40 -0.10 -3.16
C GLY A 88 13.03 0.17 -2.57
N LEU A 89 12.96 0.38 -1.25
CA LEU A 89 11.70 0.70 -0.55
C LEU A 89 11.12 2.06 -1.00
N ALA A 90 11.97 3.05 -1.25
CA ALA A 90 11.55 4.34 -1.78
C ALA A 90 10.92 4.20 -3.18
N VAL A 91 11.55 3.43 -4.09
CA VAL A 91 11.00 3.16 -5.43
C VAL A 91 9.67 2.42 -5.33
N ALA A 92 9.55 1.41 -4.47
CA ALA A 92 8.30 0.71 -4.23
C ALA A 92 7.18 1.67 -3.80
N ARG A 93 7.51 2.64 -2.92
CA ARG A 93 6.56 3.67 -2.48
C ARG A 93 6.19 4.65 -3.59
N MET A 94 7.14 5.06 -4.43
CA MET A 94 6.89 5.91 -5.59
C MET A 94 5.90 5.25 -6.55
N ALA A 95 6.11 3.98 -6.90
CA ALA A 95 5.19 3.20 -7.73
C ALA A 95 3.78 3.15 -7.14
N ALA A 96 3.65 2.91 -5.83
CA ALA A 96 2.36 2.92 -5.14
C ALA A 96 1.66 4.29 -5.24
N HIS A 97 2.40 5.41 -5.12
CA HIS A 97 1.82 6.75 -5.23
C HIS A 97 1.25 7.08 -6.61
N ILE A 98 1.79 6.49 -7.67
CA ILE A 98 1.21 6.61 -9.02
C ILE A 98 -0.18 5.98 -9.06
N THR A 99 -0.39 4.88 -8.37
CA THR A 99 -1.68 4.16 -8.36
C THR A 99 -2.76 4.80 -7.48
N TYR A 100 -2.38 5.73 -6.59
CA TYR A 100 -3.34 6.36 -5.67
C TYR A 100 -4.12 7.52 -6.29
N LEU A 101 -3.65 8.05 -7.41
CA LEU A 101 -4.27 9.14 -8.13
C LEU A 101 -4.66 8.68 -9.54
N SER A 102 -5.76 9.21 -10.06
CA SER A 102 -6.08 9.05 -11.48
C SER A 102 -5.12 9.90 -12.33
N GLU A 103 -5.00 9.57 -13.61
CA GLU A 103 -4.26 10.40 -14.58
C GLU A 103 -4.74 11.85 -14.56
N ALA A 104 -6.07 12.04 -14.54
CA ALA A 104 -6.66 13.38 -14.44
C ALA A 104 -6.24 14.09 -13.14
N GLY A 105 -6.25 13.39 -11.99
CA GLY A 105 -5.82 13.95 -10.72
C GLY A 105 -4.34 14.30 -10.67
N LEU A 106 -3.47 13.48 -11.30
CA LEU A 106 -2.05 13.82 -11.45
C LEU A 106 -1.85 15.02 -12.35
N THR A 107 -2.59 15.09 -13.46
CA THR A 107 -2.54 16.22 -14.39
C THR A 107 -3.02 17.51 -13.74
N GLU A 108 -4.13 17.49 -13.00
CA GLU A 108 -4.63 18.65 -12.26
C GLU A 108 -3.62 19.12 -11.21
N LYS A 109 -3.06 18.18 -10.45
CA LYS A 109 -2.16 18.51 -9.35
C LYS A 109 -0.78 18.98 -9.80
N PHE A 110 -0.19 18.37 -10.81
CA PHE A 110 1.19 18.64 -11.23
C PHE A 110 1.29 19.13 -12.68
N GLY A 111 0.48 18.61 -13.60
CA GLY A 111 0.60 18.86 -15.02
C GLY A 111 2.01 18.53 -15.53
N ARG A 112 2.59 19.45 -16.25
CA ARG A 112 4.00 19.39 -16.71
C ARG A 112 4.84 20.54 -16.12
N ARG A 113 4.45 20.99 -14.91
CA ARG A 113 5.16 22.09 -14.25
C ARG A 113 6.57 21.68 -13.87
N LEU A 114 7.52 22.57 -14.18
CA LEU A 114 8.90 22.43 -13.75
C LEU A 114 9.06 22.91 -12.30
N GLN A 115 10.03 22.35 -11.60
CA GLN A 115 10.41 22.81 -10.27
C GLN A 115 10.82 24.27 -10.30
N GLN A 116 10.35 25.04 -9.33
CA GLN A 116 10.92 26.36 -9.09
C GLN A 116 12.33 26.20 -8.50
N ARG A 117 13.25 27.04 -8.98
CA ARG A 117 14.60 27.09 -8.43
C ARG A 117 14.62 27.79 -7.07
N PRO A 118 15.64 27.54 -6.23
CA PRO A 118 15.76 28.20 -4.93
C PRO A 118 15.80 29.75 -5.03
N ASP A 119 16.20 30.31 -6.16
CA ASP A 119 16.21 31.75 -6.44
C ASP A 119 14.84 32.29 -6.89
N GLY A 120 13.81 31.42 -6.94
CA GLY A 120 12.45 31.79 -7.34
C GLY A 120 12.23 31.89 -8.86
N SER A 121 13.24 31.61 -9.68
CA SER A 121 13.07 31.54 -11.12
C SER A 121 12.42 30.23 -11.55
N ASP A 122 11.76 30.23 -12.72
CA ASP A 122 11.21 29.03 -13.32
C ASP A 122 12.32 28.03 -13.62
N GLY A 123 12.08 26.75 -13.33
CA GLY A 123 12.98 25.66 -13.63
C GLY A 123 13.20 25.51 -15.13
N ALA A 124 14.36 24.99 -15.49
CA ALA A 124 14.70 24.61 -16.86
C ALA A 124 14.98 23.12 -16.92
N LYS A 125 14.73 22.50 -18.07
CA LYS A 125 15.09 21.10 -18.31
C LYS A 125 16.60 20.99 -18.35
N SER A 126 17.17 20.18 -17.45
CA SER A 126 18.62 20.09 -17.27
C SER A 126 19.27 19.02 -18.13
N PHE A 127 18.50 18.04 -18.66
CA PHE A 127 19.00 16.77 -19.20
C PHE A 127 19.85 15.96 -18.23
N GLY A 128 19.87 16.35 -16.94
CA GLY A 128 20.44 15.59 -15.85
C GLY A 128 19.43 14.57 -15.28
N PHE A 129 19.84 13.94 -14.15
CA PHE A 129 18.99 12.98 -13.44
C PHE A 129 18.39 13.55 -12.15
N GLU A 130 18.51 14.85 -11.94
CA GLU A 130 17.78 15.55 -10.89
C GLU A 130 16.32 15.76 -11.28
N ALA A 131 15.49 16.12 -10.30
CA ALA A 131 14.07 16.32 -10.55
C ALA A 131 13.85 17.66 -11.28
N ASP A 132 13.52 17.60 -12.56
CA ASP A 132 13.11 18.77 -13.33
C ASP A 132 11.61 19.10 -13.13
N PHE A 133 10.74 18.09 -13.01
CA PHE A 133 9.31 18.26 -12.85
C PHE A 133 8.85 18.17 -11.40
N GLU A 134 7.78 18.90 -11.04
CA GLU A 134 7.19 18.85 -9.69
C GLU A 134 6.76 17.43 -9.28
N VAL A 135 6.23 16.65 -10.21
CA VAL A 135 5.82 15.26 -9.93
C VAL A 135 6.99 14.36 -9.54
N GLU A 136 8.18 14.60 -10.10
CA GLU A 136 9.39 13.84 -9.73
C GLU A 136 9.81 14.12 -8.30
N SER A 137 9.84 15.40 -7.91
CA SER A 137 10.12 15.80 -6.52
C SER A 137 9.07 15.25 -5.55
N TYR A 138 7.81 15.31 -5.93
CA TYR A 138 6.74 14.72 -5.13
C TYR A 138 6.96 13.22 -4.88
N LEU A 139 7.24 12.46 -5.92
CA LEU A 139 7.48 11.02 -5.79
C LEU A 139 8.72 10.73 -4.93
N ARG A 140 9.83 11.43 -5.14
CA ARG A 140 11.05 11.29 -4.34
C ARG A 140 10.80 11.62 -2.87
N TYR A 141 10.05 12.69 -2.59
CA TYR A 141 9.66 13.05 -1.22
C TYR A 141 8.82 11.96 -0.55
N GLN A 142 7.83 11.41 -1.27
CA GLN A 142 7.00 10.32 -0.75
C GLN A 142 7.80 9.05 -0.50
N GLY A 143 8.73 8.72 -1.39
CA GLY A 143 9.64 7.59 -1.22
C GLY A 143 10.51 7.73 0.02
N SER A 144 11.28 8.82 0.13
CA SER A 144 12.19 9.07 1.25
C SER A 144 11.46 9.24 2.60
N GLY A 145 10.26 9.82 2.59
CA GLY A 145 9.42 9.92 3.79
C GLY A 145 8.92 8.56 4.30
N PHE A 146 8.75 7.61 3.39
CA PHE A 146 8.27 6.28 3.73
C PHE A 146 9.35 5.41 4.39
N THR A 147 10.59 5.46 3.92
CA THR A 147 11.70 4.64 4.44
C THR A 147 11.98 4.90 5.93
N ARG A 148 11.70 6.11 6.41
CA ARG A 148 11.89 6.46 7.83
C ARG A 148 10.88 5.82 8.79
N ARG A 149 9.80 5.23 8.30
CA ARG A 149 8.67 4.75 9.12
C ARG A 149 8.14 3.38 8.74
N PHE A 150 8.71 2.75 7.72
CA PHE A 150 8.22 1.47 7.25
C PHE A 150 9.38 0.52 6.96
N ASP A 151 9.18 -0.74 7.27
CA ASP A 151 10.15 -1.79 7.10
C ASP A 151 9.98 -2.49 5.75
N ALA A 152 11.08 -2.78 5.05
CA ALA A 152 11.07 -3.36 3.72
C ALA A 152 10.54 -4.80 3.71
N ASN A 153 10.95 -5.65 4.67
CA ASN A 153 10.42 -7.00 4.77
C ASN A 153 8.91 -6.99 5.07
N SER A 154 8.45 -6.08 5.92
CA SER A 154 7.02 -5.88 6.16
C SER A 154 6.27 -5.52 4.88
N TYR A 155 6.84 -4.66 4.02
CA TYR A 155 6.26 -4.34 2.72
C TYR A 155 6.11 -5.60 1.83
N LEU A 156 7.17 -6.42 1.75
CA LEU A 156 7.17 -7.65 0.96
C LEU A 156 6.05 -8.60 1.41
N TYR A 157 5.97 -8.88 2.71
CA TYR A 157 4.97 -9.80 3.26
C TYR A 157 3.54 -9.25 3.19
N ILE A 158 3.34 -7.97 3.47
CA ILE A 158 2.01 -7.34 3.43
C ILE A 158 1.48 -7.33 2.00
N THR A 159 2.27 -6.92 1.02
CA THR A 159 1.82 -6.91 -0.38
C THR A 159 1.56 -8.32 -0.90
N ARG A 160 2.35 -9.31 -0.50
CA ARG A 160 2.10 -10.71 -0.84
C ARG A 160 0.81 -11.23 -0.21
N ALA A 161 0.54 -10.90 1.05
CA ALA A 161 -0.70 -11.27 1.72
C ALA A 161 -1.93 -10.63 1.06
N MET A 162 -1.79 -9.37 0.60
CA MET A 162 -2.86 -8.71 -0.16
C MET A 162 -3.10 -9.38 -1.53
N ASP A 163 -2.03 -9.79 -2.23
CA ASP A 163 -2.14 -10.48 -3.51
C ASP A 163 -2.84 -11.85 -3.40
N TYR A 164 -2.64 -12.54 -2.28
CA TYR A 164 -3.27 -13.84 -2.01
C TYR A 164 -4.70 -13.72 -1.49
N PHE A 165 -5.14 -12.53 -1.09
CA PHE A 165 -6.49 -12.34 -0.61
C PHE A 165 -7.50 -12.43 -1.76
N ASP A 166 -8.31 -13.48 -1.75
CA ASP A 166 -9.46 -13.66 -2.65
C ASP A 166 -10.64 -14.26 -1.89
N LEU A 167 -11.52 -13.38 -1.46
CA LEU A 167 -12.68 -13.81 -0.66
C LEU A 167 -13.68 -14.65 -1.46
N ALA A 168 -13.73 -14.48 -2.78
CA ALA A 168 -14.59 -15.32 -3.61
C ALA A 168 -14.02 -16.75 -3.74
N GLU A 169 -12.69 -16.90 -3.92
CA GLU A 169 -12.03 -18.20 -3.98
C GLU A 169 -12.24 -18.98 -2.68
N GLU A 170 -12.14 -18.31 -1.52
CA GLU A 170 -12.39 -18.92 -0.21
C GLU A 170 -13.83 -19.44 -0.05
N HIS A 171 -14.77 -18.99 -0.91
CA HIS A 171 -16.20 -19.34 -0.88
C HIS A 171 -16.69 -19.94 -2.22
N GLY A 172 -15.91 -20.85 -2.78
CA GLY A 172 -16.29 -21.62 -3.98
C GLY A 172 -16.44 -20.79 -5.26
N GLY A 173 -15.78 -19.65 -5.34
CA GLY A 173 -15.79 -18.74 -6.49
C GLY A 173 -16.93 -17.72 -6.50
N ARG A 174 -17.80 -17.69 -5.46
CA ARG A 174 -18.95 -16.79 -5.37
C ARG A 174 -18.82 -15.85 -4.18
N LEU A 175 -18.58 -14.58 -4.44
CA LEU A 175 -18.44 -13.58 -3.38
C LEU A 175 -19.69 -13.45 -2.50
N ALA A 176 -20.89 -13.65 -3.06
CA ALA A 176 -22.13 -13.59 -2.30
C ALA A 176 -22.22 -14.66 -1.19
N ASP A 177 -21.52 -15.77 -1.34
CA ASP A 177 -21.50 -16.85 -0.36
C ASP A 177 -20.58 -16.56 0.85
N ALA A 178 -19.88 -15.43 0.81
CA ALA A 178 -19.02 -14.95 1.92
C ALA A 178 -19.81 -14.22 3.02
N PHE A 179 -21.09 -13.86 2.77
CA PHE A 179 -21.88 -12.99 3.67
C PHE A 179 -23.29 -13.52 3.89
#